data_057ccc3c1a2252e5aba8879d09f35a38
#
_entry.id   057ccc3c1a2252e5aba8879d09f35a38
#
_cell.length_a   1.000
_cell.length_b   1.000
_cell.length_c   1.000
_cell.angle_alpha   90.00
_cell.angle_beta   90.00
_cell.angle_gamma   90.00
#
_symmetry.space_group_name_H-M   'P 1'
#
loop_
_entity.id
_entity.type
_entity.pdbx_description
1 polymer ?
#
loop_
_entity_poly.entity_id
_entity_poly.type
_entity_poly.pdbx_seq_one_letter_code
_entity_poly.pdbx_strand_id
1 'polypeptide(L)'
;MYAAIRQAKAKPGHAEELAQTIKEGAVPIISDVDGFRAYYVIYAPDDTVTAIGIFESYAGAEESNRRGLAWSEEKLTMLMAGPISAVAGPVIVHTLA
;
A
#
# COMPACT_ATOMS: atom_id res chain seq x y z
N MET A 1 -4.42 15.94 6.19
CA MET A 1 -4.38 14.49 5.91
C MET A 1 -3.00 14.09 5.38
N TYR A 2 -2.66 12.82 5.53
CA TYR A 2 -1.35 12.29 5.19
C TYR A 2 -1.51 11.03 4.37
N ALA A 3 -0.61 10.81 3.42
CA ALA A 3 -0.62 9.62 2.59
C ALA A 3 0.57 8.73 2.92
N ALA A 4 0.33 7.42 2.89
CA ALA A 4 1.37 6.40 2.95
C ALA A 4 1.31 5.61 1.65
N ILE A 5 2.45 5.49 0.99
CA ILE A 5 2.52 4.83 -0.32
C ILE A 5 3.57 3.72 -0.25
N ARG A 6 3.18 2.52 -0.67
CA ARG A 6 4.09 1.41 -0.88
C ARG A 6 4.03 0.99 -2.34
N GLN A 7 5.17 0.67 -2.90
CA GLN A 7 5.24 0.29 -4.31
C GLN A 7 6.23 -0.86 -4.50
N ALA A 8 5.85 -1.82 -5.31
CA ALA A 8 6.68 -2.97 -5.62
C ALA A 8 6.43 -3.45 -7.04
N LYS A 9 7.41 -4.16 -7.61
CA LYS A 9 7.24 -4.88 -8.86
C LYS A 9 6.74 -6.28 -8.55
N ALA A 10 5.67 -6.70 -9.19
CA ALA A 10 5.24 -8.09 -9.19
C ALA A 10 6.09 -8.88 -10.19
N LYS A 11 6.15 -10.19 -10.01
CA LYS A 11 6.69 -11.08 -11.04
C LYS A 11 5.86 -10.91 -12.32
N PRO A 12 6.47 -11.09 -13.51
CA PRO A 12 5.75 -10.88 -14.77
C PRO A 12 4.43 -11.63 -14.82
N GLY A 13 3.35 -10.89 -15.10
CA GLY A 13 2.00 -11.44 -15.19
C GLY A 13 1.29 -11.69 -13.86
N HIS A 14 1.90 -11.37 -12.73
CA HIS A 14 1.32 -11.62 -11.39
C HIS A 14 0.83 -10.36 -10.67
N ALA A 15 0.78 -9.21 -11.35
CA ALA A 15 0.38 -7.94 -10.70
C ALA A 15 -1.05 -7.99 -10.18
N GLU A 16 -1.99 -8.53 -10.95
CA GLU A 16 -3.38 -8.63 -10.54
C GLU A 16 -3.52 -9.56 -9.32
N GLU A 17 -2.84 -10.70 -9.34
CA GLU A 17 -2.84 -11.63 -8.21
C GLU A 17 -2.26 -10.99 -6.95
N LEU A 18 -1.15 -10.25 -7.10
CA LEU A 18 -0.54 -9.52 -5.99
C LEU A 18 -1.51 -8.50 -5.41
N ALA A 19 -2.15 -7.70 -6.28
CA ALA A 19 -3.13 -6.70 -5.86
C ALA A 19 -4.33 -7.36 -5.15
N GLN A 20 -4.81 -8.49 -5.64
CA GLN A 20 -5.93 -9.21 -5.04
C GLN A 20 -5.55 -9.76 -3.66
N THR A 21 -4.33 -10.26 -3.50
CA THR A 21 -3.83 -10.76 -2.22
C THR A 21 -3.75 -9.62 -1.19
N ILE A 22 -3.31 -8.44 -1.62
CA ILE A 22 -3.31 -7.23 -0.78
C ILE A 22 -4.73 -6.88 -0.34
N LYS A 23 -5.67 -6.91 -1.27
CA LYS A 23 -7.08 -6.60 -0.98
C LYS A 23 -7.63 -7.52 0.11
N GLU A 24 -7.35 -8.80 0.04
CA GLU A 24 -7.89 -9.79 0.97
C GLU A 24 -7.17 -9.78 2.33
N GLY A 25 -5.85 -9.58 2.34
CA GLY A 25 -5.04 -9.74 3.54
C GLY A 25 -4.60 -8.45 4.21
N ALA A 26 -4.19 -7.44 3.44
CA ALA A 26 -3.65 -6.21 4.00
C ALA A 26 -4.74 -5.21 4.39
N VAL A 27 -5.84 -5.14 3.67
CA VAL A 27 -6.89 -4.15 3.93
C VAL A 27 -7.40 -4.20 5.37
N PRO A 28 -7.70 -5.36 5.97
CA PRO A 28 -8.13 -5.40 7.37
C PRO A 28 -7.07 -4.86 8.34
N ILE A 29 -5.80 -5.06 8.05
CA ILE A 29 -4.68 -4.62 8.90
C ILE A 29 -4.51 -3.11 8.80
N ILE A 30 -4.52 -2.58 7.59
CA ILE A 30 -4.31 -1.15 7.32
C ILE A 30 -5.50 -0.33 7.81
N SER A 31 -6.73 -0.82 7.60
CA SER A 31 -7.92 -0.10 8.03
C SER A 31 -8.09 -0.05 9.54
N ASP A 32 -7.35 -0.86 10.28
CA ASP A 32 -7.33 -0.86 11.74
C ASP A 32 -6.40 0.22 12.33
N VAL A 33 -5.59 0.88 11.50
CA VAL A 33 -4.70 1.94 11.97
C VAL A 33 -5.51 3.17 12.36
N ASP A 34 -5.19 3.76 13.52
CA ASP A 34 -5.88 4.97 13.99
C ASP A 34 -5.79 6.08 12.95
N GLY A 35 -6.92 6.73 12.70
CA GLY A 35 -6.99 7.82 11.74
C GLY A 35 -7.12 7.37 10.30
N PHE A 36 -7.32 6.09 10.04
CA PHE A 36 -7.53 5.58 8.69
C PHE A 36 -8.72 6.25 8.00
N ARG A 37 -8.53 6.67 6.75
CA ARG A 37 -9.58 7.33 5.96
C ARG A 37 -9.89 6.63 4.64
N ALA A 38 -8.86 6.17 3.94
CA ALA A 38 -9.05 5.55 2.62
C ALA A 38 -7.86 4.68 2.27
N TYR A 39 -8.09 3.72 1.39
CA TYR A 39 -7.05 2.83 0.90
C TYR A 39 -7.32 2.48 -0.55
N TYR A 40 -6.30 2.58 -1.38
CA TYR A 40 -6.36 2.27 -2.79
C TYR A 40 -5.22 1.35 -3.17
N VAL A 41 -5.49 0.37 -4.02
CA VAL A 41 -4.45 -0.48 -4.60
C VAL A 41 -4.65 -0.45 -6.10
N ILE A 42 -3.60 -0.13 -6.83
CA ILE A 42 -3.61 -0.16 -8.29
C ILE A 42 -2.49 -1.06 -8.79
N TYR A 43 -2.64 -1.55 -9.99
CA TYR A 43 -1.54 -2.20 -10.69
C TYR A 43 -1.46 -1.68 -12.13
N ALA A 44 -0.23 -1.58 -12.63
CA ALA A 44 0.06 -1.04 -13.95
C ALA A 44 0.46 -2.15 -14.92
N PRO A 45 0.38 -1.89 -16.25
CA PRO A 45 0.75 -2.89 -17.25
C PRO A 45 2.20 -3.37 -17.17
N ASP A 46 3.09 -2.59 -16.52
CA ASP A 46 4.50 -2.95 -16.32
C ASP A 46 4.72 -3.78 -15.04
N ASP A 47 3.66 -4.31 -14.44
CA ASP A 47 3.68 -5.11 -13.22
C ASP A 47 4.02 -4.32 -11.95
N THR A 48 3.97 -2.99 -11.99
CA THR A 48 4.09 -2.17 -10.78
C THR A 48 2.78 -2.19 -10.01
N VAL A 49 2.84 -2.52 -8.72
CA VAL A 49 1.69 -2.50 -7.81
C VAL A 49 1.92 -1.42 -6.77
N THR A 50 0.92 -0.54 -6.59
CA THR A 50 1.01 0.59 -5.67
C THR A 50 -0.16 0.55 -4.69
N ALA A 51 0.15 0.63 -3.41
CA ALA A 51 -0.84 0.75 -2.34
C ALA A 51 -0.77 2.16 -1.77
N ILE A 52 -1.92 2.83 -1.66
CA ILE A 52 -2.01 4.21 -1.20
C ILE A 52 -3.00 4.26 -0.06
N GLY A 53 -2.54 4.63 1.14
CA GLY A 53 -3.39 4.81 2.31
C GLY A 53 -3.48 6.29 2.69
N ILE A 54 -4.66 6.73 3.12
CA ILE A 54 -4.88 8.11 3.58
C ILE A 54 -5.23 8.07 5.05
N PHE A 55 -4.59 8.95 5.84
CA PHE A 55 -4.67 8.97 7.30
C PHE A 55 -4.79 10.40 7.83
N GLU A 56 -5.34 10.55 9.02
CA GLU A 56 -5.48 11.86 9.68
C GLU A 56 -4.16 12.39 10.23
N SER A 57 -3.19 11.51 10.52
CA SER A 57 -1.90 11.91 11.10
C SER A 57 -0.73 11.29 10.37
N TYR A 58 0.42 11.94 10.47
CA TYR A 58 1.67 11.38 9.94
C TYR A 58 2.03 10.07 10.65
N ALA A 59 1.83 10.01 11.96
CA ALA A 59 2.10 8.80 12.73
C ALA A 59 1.26 7.61 12.24
N GLY A 60 -0.01 7.86 11.87
CA GLY A 60 -0.88 6.83 11.30
C GLY A 60 -0.36 6.35 9.94
N ALA A 61 0.06 7.29 9.09
CA ALA A 61 0.63 6.95 7.79
C ALA A 61 1.90 6.10 7.94
N GLU A 62 2.79 6.48 8.84
CA GLU A 62 3.99 5.70 9.13
C GLU A 62 3.67 4.32 9.68
N GLU A 63 2.72 4.25 10.61
CA GLU A 63 2.30 2.97 11.18
C GLU A 63 1.72 2.03 10.11
N SER A 64 0.95 2.58 9.16
CA SER A 64 0.42 1.78 8.07
C SER A 64 1.53 1.22 7.18
N ASN A 65 2.56 2.00 6.90
CA ASN A 65 3.72 1.52 6.15
C ASN A 65 4.45 0.42 6.91
N ARG A 66 4.64 0.60 8.22
CA ARG A 66 5.30 -0.41 9.05
C ARG A 66 4.54 -1.75 9.03
N ARG A 67 3.22 -1.69 9.23
CA ARG A 67 2.38 -2.90 9.21
C ARG A 67 2.33 -3.52 7.82
N GLY A 68 2.18 -2.69 6.79
CA GLY A 68 2.11 -3.15 5.40
C GLY A 68 3.39 -3.82 4.95
N LEU A 69 4.56 -3.26 5.30
CA LEU A 69 5.84 -3.87 4.97
C LEU A 69 6.03 -5.22 5.68
N ALA A 70 5.74 -5.30 6.97
CA ALA A 70 5.85 -6.54 7.73
C ALA A 70 4.94 -7.63 7.16
N TRP A 71 3.68 -7.29 6.84
CA TRP A 71 2.75 -8.22 6.25
C TRP A 71 3.21 -8.68 4.86
N SER A 72 3.72 -7.75 4.05
CA SER A 72 4.18 -8.04 2.69
C SER A 72 5.40 -8.98 2.68
N GLU A 73 6.34 -8.77 3.59
CA GLU A 73 7.50 -9.65 3.73
C GLU A 73 7.09 -11.08 4.07
N GLU A 74 6.01 -11.23 4.83
CA GLU A 74 5.52 -12.55 5.21
C GLU A 74 4.67 -13.21 4.12
N LYS A 75 3.85 -12.43 3.40
CA LYS A 75 2.78 -12.97 2.55
C LYS A 75 2.98 -12.80 1.05
N LEU A 76 3.82 -11.86 0.60
CA LEU A 76 3.88 -11.48 -0.81
C LEU A 76 5.19 -11.85 -1.52
N THR A 77 6.18 -12.38 -0.81
CA THR A 77 7.52 -12.62 -1.39
C THR A 77 7.48 -13.48 -2.64
N MET A 78 6.59 -14.45 -2.71
CA MET A 78 6.50 -15.34 -3.87
C MET A 78 5.95 -14.67 -5.12
N LEU A 79 5.25 -13.56 -4.96
CA LEU A 79 4.65 -12.81 -6.07
C LEU A 79 5.47 -11.57 -6.47
N MET A 80 6.47 -11.20 -5.67
CA MET A 80 7.25 -9.99 -5.90
C MET A 80 8.55 -10.27 -6.63
N ALA A 81 8.93 -9.35 -7.52
CA ALA A 81 10.18 -9.42 -8.29
C ALA A 81 11.30 -8.56 -7.72
N GLY A 82 11.05 -7.83 -6.63
CA GLY A 82 12.05 -6.94 -6.05
C GLY A 82 11.61 -6.38 -4.71
N PRO A 83 12.36 -5.43 -4.15
CA PRO A 83 12.05 -4.83 -2.86
C PRO A 83 10.83 -3.90 -2.95
N ILE A 84 10.24 -3.62 -1.78
CA ILE A 84 9.14 -2.67 -1.65
C ILE A 84 9.74 -1.32 -1.25
N SER A 85 9.35 -0.26 -1.95
CA SER A 85 9.61 1.11 -1.52
C SER A 85 8.40 1.63 -0.73
N ALA A 86 8.67 2.49 0.25
CA ALA A 86 7.63 3.06 1.09
C ALA A 86 7.97 4.52 1.39
N VAL A 87 6.97 5.39 1.26
CA VAL A 87 7.08 6.81 1.62
C VAL A 87 5.81 7.23 2.34
N ALA A 88 5.91 8.28 3.15
CA ALA A 88 4.77 8.91 3.79
C ALA A 88 4.99 10.41 3.88
N GLY A 89 3.93 11.18 3.75
CA GLY A 89 4.00 12.63 3.82
C GLY A 89 2.63 13.30 3.81
N PRO A 90 2.60 14.62 4.05
CA PRO A 90 1.34 15.34 3.99
C PRO A 90 0.78 15.43 2.58
N VAL A 91 -0.54 15.38 2.48
CA VAL A 91 -1.25 15.63 1.23
C VAL A 91 -1.36 17.14 1.07
N ILE A 92 -0.67 17.70 0.09
CA ILE A 92 -0.64 19.15 -0.13
C ILE A 92 -1.65 19.63 -1.17
N VAL A 93 -2.16 18.70 -1.97
CA VAL A 93 -3.23 19.00 -2.94
C VAL A 93 -4.30 17.94 -2.81
N HIS A 94 -5.52 18.37 -2.59
CA HIS A 94 -6.68 17.49 -2.47
C HIS A 94 -7.84 18.17 -3.19
N THR A 95 -8.07 17.75 -4.43
CA THR A 95 -9.12 18.30 -5.28
C THR A 95 -10.09 17.20 -5.67
N LEU A 96 -11.38 17.44 -5.48
CA LEU A 96 -12.44 16.50 -5.86
C LEU A 96 -13.19 17.03 -7.06
N ALA A 97 -13.74 16.11 -7.86
CA ALA A 97 -14.56 16.47 -9.01
C ALA A 97 -15.90 17.09 -8.59
#